data_c3b852273bbad3a1b026c1c08509c053
#
_entry.id   c3b852273bbad3a1b026c1c08509c053
#
_cell.length_a   1.000
_cell.length_b   1.000
_cell.length_c   1.000
_cell.angle_alpha   90.00
_cell.angle_beta   90.00
_cell.angle_gamma   90.00
#
_symmetry.space_group_name_H-M   'P 1'
#
loop_
_entity.id
_entity.type
_entity.pdbx_description
1 polymer ?
#
loop_
_entity_poly.entity_id
_entity_poly.type
_entity_poly.pdbx_seq_one_letter_code
_entity_poly.pdbx_strand_id
1 'polypeptide(L)'
;MPAFLAFEQRLRELGYFEGQNIVIEYRNAEGEIDRLPDLAADLVRLDVNVIVTASDPATRAAKGATGTIPILMIAVNYDPVALGYIDSIARPGANVTGLYFQHLELLAKRLGLFKEMLPSVGRVAILSDSLTVDQLNRVEAANLSLGLDLHPLGLQNPPYDFENAFRVAMRSRAEAIFVLESAPIFWGRTQIA
;
A
#
# COMPACT_ATOMS: atom_id res chain seq x y z
N MET A 1 6.62 -12.78 -6.10
CA MET A 1 6.00 -11.81 -5.18
C MET A 1 6.71 -11.82 -3.83
N PRO A 2 7.60 -10.84 -3.54
CA PRO A 2 8.46 -10.90 -2.33
C PRO A 2 7.69 -10.94 -1.01
N ALA A 3 6.57 -10.19 -0.90
CA ALA A 3 5.77 -10.16 0.34
C ALA A 3 5.10 -11.51 0.66
N PHE A 4 4.62 -12.22 -0.37
CA PHE A 4 4.01 -13.53 -0.20
C PHE A 4 5.06 -14.57 0.22
N LEU A 5 6.25 -14.55 -0.39
CA LEU A 5 7.35 -15.42 0.01
C LEU A 5 7.81 -15.17 1.46
N ALA A 6 7.85 -13.91 1.88
CA ALA A 6 8.17 -13.56 3.27
C ALA A 6 7.08 -14.03 4.25
N PHE A 7 5.81 -13.97 3.86
CA PHE A 7 4.70 -14.51 4.63
C PHE A 7 4.82 -16.03 4.79
N GLU A 8 5.03 -16.78 3.70
CA GLU A 8 5.24 -18.23 3.77
C GLU A 8 6.46 -18.60 4.61
N GLN A 9 7.58 -17.88 4.44
CA GLN A 9 8.77 -18.10 5.25
C GLN A 9 8.46 -17.90 6.73
N ARG A 10 7.73 -16.84 7.08
CA ARG A 10 7.37 -16.57 8.47
C ARG A 10 6.43 -17.63 9.04
N LEU A 11 5.49 -18.14 8.26
CA LEU A 11 4.66 -19.28 8.67
C LEU A 11 5.51 -20.51 8.98
N ARG A 12 6.50 -20.85 8.14
CA ARG A 12 7.42 -21.97 8.38
C ARG A 12 8.22 -21.79 9.67
N GLU A 13 8.73 -20.58 9.94
CA GLU A 13 9.45 -20.26 11.19
C GLU A 13 8.55 -20.42 12.43
N LEU A 14 7.24 -20.24 12.27
CA LEU A 14 6.24 -20.43 13.32
C LEU A 14 5.73 -21.88 13.43
N GLY A 15 6.29 -22.81 12.62
CA GLY A 15 5.92 -24.22 12.64
C GLY A 15 4.74 -24.59 11.73
N TYR A 16 4.32 -23.71 10.83
CA TYR A 16 3.30 -24.00 9.83
C TYR A 16 3.94 -24.41 8.51
N PHE A 17 3.65 -25.63 8.05
CA PHE A 17 4.21 -26.21 6.85
C PHE A 17 3.10 -26.54 5.86
N GLU A 18 3.17 -25.97 4.66
CA GLU A 18 2.24 -26.22 3.56
C GLU A 18 2.12 -27.72 3.28
N GLY A 19 0.87 -28.22 3.19
CA GLY A 19 0.57 -29.64 2.95
C GLY A 19 0.73 -30.55 4.17
N GLN A 20 1.16 -30.05 5.34
CA GLN A 20 1.25 -30.82 6.59
C GLN A 20 0.21 -30.36 7.62
N ASN A 21 0.24 -29.09 7.99
CA ASN A 21 -0.62 -28.53 9.02
C ASN A 21 -1.25 -27.18 8.63
N ILE A 22 -0.98 -26.71 7.43
CA ILE A 22 -1.64 -25.57 6.79
C ILE A 22 -1.84 -25.85 5.29
N VAL A 23 -2.92 -25.34 4.72
CA VAL A 23 -3.15 -25.26 3.28
C VAL A 23 -3.35 -23.81 2.91
N ILE A 24 -2.65 -23.30 1.91
CA ILE A 24 -2.75 -21.94 1.43
C ILE A 24 -3.45 -21.92 0.08
N GLU A 25 -4.70 -21.46 0.07
CA GLU A 25 -5.49 -21.26 -1.13
C GLU A 25 -5.28 -19.86 -1.69
N TYR A 26 -4.58 -19.75 -2.80
CA TYR A 26 -4.26 -18.47 -3.41
C TYR A 26 -5.19 -18.14 -4.57
N ARG A 27 -5.74 -16.93 -4.58
CA ARG A 27 -6.55 -16.37 -5.66
C ARG A 27 -5.98 -15.04 -6.11
N ASN A 28 -5.85 -14.85 -7.43
CA ASN A 28 -5.33 -13.62 -8.02
C ASN A 28 -6.25 -13.18 -9.17
N ALA A 29 -6.70 -11.94 -9.11
CA ALA A 29 -7.53 -11.34 -10.16
C ALA A 29 -6.72 -10.89 -11.39
N GLU A 30 -5.37 -10.90 -11.32
CA GLU A 30 -4.47 -10.52 -12.43
C GLU A 30 -4.74 -9.11 -13.01
N GLY A 31 -5.22 -8.20 -12.14
CA GLY A 31 -5.62 -6.85 -12.53
C GLY A 31 -7.09 -6.68 -12.90
N GLU A 32 -7.83 -7.77 -13.07
CA GLU A 32 -9.26 -7.76 -13.41
C GLU A 32 -10.10 -7.70 -12.13
N ILE A 33 -10.35 -6.48 -11.63
CA ILE A 33 -11.05 -6.26 -10.35
C ILE A 33 -12.44 -6.91 -10.32
N ASP A 34 -13.13 -6.98 -11.45
CA ASP A 34 -14.47 -7.56 -11.57
C ASP A 34 -14.51 -9.07 -11.26
N ARG A 35 -13.37 -9.76 -11.28
CA ARG A 35 -13.25 -11.18 -10.89
C ARG A 35 -13.21 -11.40 -9.38
N LEU A 36 -12.91 -10.37 -8.58
CA LEU A 36 -12.71 -10.50 -7.14
C LEU A 36 -13.93 -11.07 -6.39
N PRO A 37 -15.19 -10.71 -6.71
CA PRO A 37 -16.35 -11.33 -6.05
C PRO A 37 -16.42 -12.85 -6.23
N ASP A 38 -16.18 -13.34 -7.44
CA ASP A 38 -16.20 -14.77 -7.75
C ASP A 38 -15.05 -15.49 -7.05
N LEU A 39 -13.84 -14.91 -7.05
CA LEU A 39 -12.67 -15.45 -6.37
C LEU A 39 -12.86 -15.50 -4.85
N ALA A 40 -13.53 -14.50 -4.26
CA ALA A 40 -13.88 -14.51 -2.84
C ALA A 40 -14.93 -15.60 -2.52
N ALA A 41 -15.95 -15.76 -3.38
CA ALA A 41 -16.95 -16.82 -3.25
C ALA A 41 -16.31 -18.22 -3.37
N ASP A 42 -15.30 -18.40 -4.21
CA ASP A 42 -14.52 -19.64 -4.30
C ASP A 42 -13.87 -20.00 -2.97
N LEU A 43 -13.19 -19.03 -2.30
CA LEU A 43 -12.56 -19.25 -1.00
C LEU A 43 -13.60 -19.61 0.07
N VAL A 44 -14.79 -18.98 0.04
CA VAL A 44 -15.88 -19.32 0.96
C VAL A 44 -16.39 -20.74 0.71
N ARG A 45 -16.49 -21.20 -0.55
CA ARG A 45 -16.89 -22.59 -0.88
C ARG A 45 -15.87 -23.63 -0.44
N LEU A 46 -14.60 -23.26 -0.36
CA LEU A 46 -13.53 -24.12 0.16
C LEU A 46 -13.50 -24.17 1.68
N ASP A 47 -14.40 -23.44 2.36
CA ASP A 47 -14.53 -23.39 3.82
C ASP A 47 -13.20 -23.07 4.52
N VAL A 48 -12.48 -22.07 3.98
CA VAL A 48 -11.19 -21.64 4.55
C VAL A 48 -11.39 -21.04 5.94
N ASN A 49 -10.42 -21.25 6.83
CA ASN A 49 -10.49 -20.78 8.21
C ASN A 49 -10.25 -19.27 8.36
N VAL A 50 -9.56 -18.64 7.40
CA VAL A 50 -9.27 -17.20 7.37
C VAL A 50 -9.03 -16.76 5.94
N ILE A 51 -9.47 -15.55 5.59
CA ILE A 51 -9.18 -14.91 4.31
C ILE A 51 -8.21 -13.74 4.56
N VAL A 52 -7.09 -13.70 3.84
CA VAL A 52 -6.13 -12.57 3.89
C VAL A 52 -6.30 -11.72 2.65
N THR A 53 -6.46 -10.41 2.82
CA THR A 53 -6.62 -9.45 1.71
C THR A 53 -5.59 -8.33 1.79
N ALA A 54 -5.06 -7.89 0.64
CA ALA A 54 -4.01 -6.87 0.58
C ALA A 54 -4.40 -5.64 -0.27
N SER A 55 -5.70 -5.43 -0.51
CA SER A 55 -6.20 -4.25 -1.25
C SER A 55 -7.64 -3.95 -0.88
N ASP A 56 -8.09 -2.70 -1.09
CA ASP A 56 -9.49 -2.29 -0.88
C ASP A 56 -10.47 -3.16 -1.68
N PRO A 57 -10.32 -3.36 -3.01
CA PRO A 57 -11.28 -4.18 -3.76
C PRO A 57 -11.36 -5.62 -3.29
N ALA A 58 -10.22 -6.23 -2.89
CA ALA A 58 -10.22 -7.60 -2.35
C ALA A 58 -10.90 -7.68 -0.98
N THR A 59 -10.67 -6.70 -0.10
CA THR A 59 -11.34 -6.63 1.21
C THR A 59 -12.84 -6.47 1.06
N ARG A 60 -13.28 -5.63 0.14
CA ARG A 60 -14.70 -5.43 -0.20
C ARG A 60 -15.35 -6.72 -0.71
N ALA A 61 -14.69 -7.41 -1.64
CA ALA A 61 -15.17 -8.67 -2.19
C ALA A 61 -15.29 -9.76 -1.11
N ALA A 62 -14.27 -9.92 -0.28
CA ALA A 62 -14.27 -10.89 0.82
C ALA A 62 -15.39 -10.59 1.83
N LYS A 63 -15.55 -9.31 2.25
CA LYS A 63 -16.63 -8.89 3.16
C LYS A 63 -18.02 -9.11 2.57
N GLY A 64 -18.17 -8.93 1.25
CA GLY A 64 -19.42 -9.23 0.55
C GLY A 64 -19.72 -10.72 0.45
N ALA A 65 -18.70 -11.57 0.42
CA ALA A 65 -18.85 -13.02 0.27
C ALA A 65 -19.12 -13.75 1.59
N THR A 66 -18.66 -13.24 2.74
CA THR A 66 -18.85 -13.88 4.04
C THR A 66 -18.98 -12.88 5.19
N GLY A 67 -19.86 -13.20 6.15
CA GLY A 67 -19.97 -12.50 7.43
C GLY A 67 -19.40 -13.28 8.62
N THR A 68 -18.89 -14.50 8.40
CA THR A 68 -18.46 -15.41 9.46
C THR A 68 -16.99 -15.81 9.39
N ILE A 69 -16.46 -16.06 8.20
CA ILE A 69 -15.03 -16.36 8.04
C ILE A 69 -14.23 -15.11 8.40
N PRO A 70 -13.26 -15.18 9.32
CA PRO A 70 -12.40 -14.06 9.67
C PRO A 70 -11.64 -13.54 8.43
N ILE A 71 -11.64 -12.23 8.26
CA ILE A 71 -10.91 -11.54 7.18
C ILE A 71 -9.79 -10.73 7.82
N LEU A 72 -8.55 -11.07 7.49
CA LEU A 72 -7.36 -10.33 7.86
C LEU A 72 -6.98 -9.38 6.73
N MET A 73 -7.32 -8.10 6.84
CA MET A 73 -6.96 -7.10 5.85
C MET A 73 -5.57 -6.51 6.10
N ILE A 74 -4.87 -6.17 5.01
CA ILE A 74 -3.69 -5.33 5.03
C ILE A 74 -4.08 -4.03 4.31
N ALA A 75 -4.51 -3.04 5.10
CA ALA A 75 -5.02 -1.78 4.59
C ALA A 75 -3.85 -0.80 4.36
N VAL A 76 -3.49 -0.66 3.08
CA VAL A 76 -2.49 0.29 2.62
C VAL A 76 -3.17 1.29 1.68
N ASN A 77 -3.00 2.59 1.94
CA ASN A 77 -3.56 3.66 1.13
C ASN A 77 -5.11 3.73 1.08
N TYR A 78 -5.80 3.14 2.03
CA TYR A 78 -7.25 3.34 2.22
C TYR A 78 -7.61 3.29 3.70
N ASP A 79 -8.67 4.01 4.08
CA ASP A 79 -9.17 4.06 5.45
C ASP A 79 -10.27 3.01 5.65
N PRO A 80 -10.01 1.95 6.43
CA PRO A 80 -10.98 0.87 6.63
C PRO A 80 -12.19 1.28 7.48
N VAL A 81 -12.09 2.33 8.30
CA VAL A 81 -13.21 2.88 9.07
C VAL A 81 -14.11 3.71 8.16
N ALA A 82 -13.53 4.62 7.37
CA ALA A 82 -14.29 5.44 6.42
C ALA A 82 -15.02 4.60 5.36
N LEU A 83 -14.44 3.46 4.96
CA LEU A 83 -15.07 2.49 4.03
C LEU A 83 -16.05 1.54 4.72
N GLY A 84 -16.21 1.63 6.04
CA GLY A 84 -17.15 0.79 6.80
C GLY A 84 -16.77 -0.69 6.87
N TYR A 85 -15.48 -1.02 6.75
CA TYR A 85 -15.01 -2.40 6.93
C TYR A 85 -14.93 -2.78 8.39
N ILE A 86 -14.56 -1.82 9.24
CA ILE A 86 -14.49 -1.94 10.69
C ILE A 86 -15.12 -0.73 11.36
N ASP A 87 -15.63 -0.89 12.59
CA ASP A 87 -16.24 0.19 13.36
C ASP A 87 -15.20 1.19 13.87
N SER A 88 -14.06 0.67 14.33
CA SER A 88 -12.89 1.45 14.74
C SER A 88 -11.63 0.58 14.75
N ILE A 89 -10.46 1.21 14.75
CA ILE A 89 -9.17 0.49 14.81
C ILE A 89 -9.05 -0.36 16.08
N ALA A 90 -9.50 0.18 17.23
CA ALA A 90 -9.43 -0.52 18.51
C ALA A 90 -10.51 -1.60 18.69
N ARG A 91 -11.62 -1.48 17.98
CA ARG A 91 -12.77 -2.41 18.05
C ARG A 91 -13.33 -2.58 16.65
N PRO A 92 -12.85 -3.58 15.90
CA PRO A 92 -13.29 -3.82 14.51
C PRO A 92 -14.77 -4.14 14.35
N GLY A 93 -15.41 -4.74 15.37
CA GLY A 93 -16.86 -4.91 15.46
C GLY A 93 -17.44 -6.14 14.74
N ALA A 94 -16.82 -6.64 13.68
CA ALA A 94 -17.31 -7.77 12.88
C ALA A 94 -16.19 -8.78 12.57
N ASN A 95 -16.34 -9.54 11.46
CA ASN A 95 -15.37 -10.54 11.03
C ASN A 95 -14.14 -9.99 10.31
N VAL A 96 -13.99 -8.66 10.18
CA VAL A 96 -12.83 -8.01 9.56
C VAL A 96 -11.91 -7.44 10.63
N THR A 97 -10.62 -7.75 10.54
CA THR A 97 -9.54 -7.17 11.36
C THR A 97 -8.28 -7.07 10.51
N GLY A 98 -7.19 -6.54 11.04
CA GLY A 98 -5.93 -6.55 10.30
C GLY A 98 -4.95 -5.43 10.64
N LEU A 99 -4.11 -5.11 9.67
CA LEU A 99 -3.11 -4.05 9.75
C LEU A 99 -3.59 -2.84 8.95
N TYR A 100 -3.49 -1.67 9.56
CA TYR A 100 -3.77 -0.40 8.91
C TYR A 100 -2.54 0.50 8.94
N PHE A 101 -2.14 0.95 7.78
CA PHE A 101 -1.02 1.86 7.59
C PHE A 101 -1.55 3.27 7.32
N GLN A 102 -1.45 4.17 8.29
CA GLN A 102 -1.94 5.57 8.23
C GLN A 102 -1.01 6.47 7.39
N HIS A 103 -0.63 6.04 6.20
CA HIS A 103 0.30 6.80 5.37
C HIS A 103 -0.24 8.16 4.98
N LEU A 104 -1.51 8.24 4.57
CA LEU A 104 -2.12 9.48 4.08
C LEU A 104 -2.21 10.56 5.16
N GLU A 105 -2.53 10.19 6.40
CA GLU A 105 -2.67 11.13 7.51
C GLU A 105 -1.33 11.71 7.96
N LEU A 106 -0.26 10.91 7.84
CA LEU A 106 1.07 11.30 8.26
C LEU A 106 1.85 12.11 7.21
N LEU A 107 1.38 12.15 5.95
CA LEU A 107 2.12 12.79 4.85
C LEU A 107 2.36 14.29 5.08
N ALA A 108 1.35 15.02 5.54
CA ALA A 108 1.49 16.43 5.85
C ALA A 108 2.56 16.68 6.93
N LYS A 109 2.55 15.85 8.00
CA LYS A 109 3.55 15.92 9.06
C LYS A 109 4.94 15.53 8.54
N ARG A 110 5.04 14.49 7.72
CA ARG A 110 6.32 14.07 7.10
C ARG A 110 6.90 15.16 6.21
N LEU A 111 6.08 15.84 5.40
CA LEU A 111 6.53 16.96 4.57
C LEU A 111 6.97 18.16 5.44
N GLY A 112 6.23 18.46 6.52
CA GLY A 112 6.63 19.49 7.48
C GLY A 112 7.98 19.19 8.13
N LEU A 113 8.17 17.98 8.67
CA LEU A 113 9.44 17.55 9.23
C LEU A 113 10.58 17.56 8.20
N PHE A 114 10.30 17.15 6.96
CA PHE A 114 11.26 17.24 5.86
C PHE A 114 11.75 18.68 5.64
N LYS A 115 10.83 19.66 5.62
CA LYS A 115 11.18 21.08 5.49
C LYS A 115 11.93 21.63 6.71
N GLU A 116 11.57 21.19 7.92
CA GLU A 116 12.31 21.54 9.15
C GLU A 116 13.76 20.99 9.15
N MET A 117 13.96 19.77 8.67
CA MET A 117 15.27 19.14 8.58
C MET A 117 16.15 19.78 7.49
N LEU A 118 15.55 20.28 6.44
CA LEU A 118 16.21 20.84 5.25
C LEU A 118 15.67 22.25 4.95
N PRO A 119 15.90 23.24 5.84
CA PRO A 119 15.26 24.56 5.73
C PRO A 119 15.69 25.37 4.49
N SER A 120 16.88 25.10 3.96
CA SER A 120 17.40 25.74 2.75
C SER A 120 16.84 25.17 1.45
N VAL A 121 16.24 23.96 1.48
CA VAL A 121 15.70 23.32 0.29
C VAL A 121 14.44 24.05 -0.16
N GLY A 122 14.45 24.49 -1.40
CA GLY A 122 13.32 25.16 -2.06
C GLY A 122 12.64 24.28 -3.10
N ARG A 123 13.43 23.47 -3.84
CA ARG A 123 12.91 22.66 -4.94
C ARG A 123 13.02 21.16 -4.64
N VAL A 124 11.89 20.46 -4.69
CA VAL A 124 11.77 19.06 -4.28
C VAL A 124 11.16 18.22 -5.40
N ALA A 125 11.85 17.19 -5.82
CA ALA A 125 11.27 16.16 -6.71
C ALA A 125 10.42 15.20 -5.88
N ILE A 126 9.21 14.87 -6.37
CA ILE A 126 8.31 13.92 -5.72
C ILE A 126 8.29 12.63 -6.53
N LEU A 127 8.90 11.58 -6.01
CA LEU A 127 8.86 10.27 -6.66
C LEU A 127 7.50 9.60 -6.39
N SER A 128 6.74 9.36 -7.45
CA SER A 128 5.34 8.90 -7.40
C SER A 128 5.05 7.87 -8.50
N ASP A 129 3.96 7.15 -8.38
CA ASP A 129 3.41 6.25 -9.40
C ASP A 129 1.87 6.33 -9.44
N SER A 130 1.23 5.52 -10.27
CA SER A 130 -0.22 5.49 -10.39
C SER A 130 -0.96 5.06 -9.11
N LEU A 131 -0.26 4.40 -8.17
CA LEU A 131 -0.83 3.96 -6.88
C LEU A 131 -0.70 5.02 -5.78
N THR A 132 0.02 6.12 -6.03
CA THR A 132 0.30 7.17 -5.04
C THR A 132 -0.40 8.49 -5.34
N VAL A 133 -1.43 8.51 -6.21
CA VAL A 133 -2.16 9.72 -6.61
C VAL A 133 -2.75 10.46 -5.40
N ASP A 134 -3.41 9.73 -4.49
CA ASP A 134 -3.98 10.33 -3.27
C ASP A 134 -2.91 10.88 -2.33
N GLN A 135 -1.75 10.21 -2.26
CA GLN A 135 -0.60 10.69 -1.51
C GLN A 135 -0.06 12.00 -2.10
N LEU A 136 0.07 12.06 -3.44
CA LEU A 136 0.54 13.26 -4.13
C LEU A 136 -0.41 14.44 -3.87
N ASN A 137 -1.72 14.25 -4.02
CA ASN A 137 -2.72 15.26 -3.72
C ASN A 137 -2.61 15.78 -2.27
N ARG A 138 -2.35 14.89 -1.31
CA ARG A 138 -2.15 15.26 0.10
C ARG A 138 -0.87 16.06 0.32
N VAL A 139 0.22 15.70 -0.35
CA VAL A 139 1.50 16.42 -0.30
C VAL A 139 1.34 17.81 -0.90
N GLU A 140 0.68 17.94 -2.05
CA GLU A 140 0.40 19.22 -2.70
C GLU A 140 -0.46 20.14 -1.81
N ALA A 141 -1.51 19.59 -1.20
CA ALA A 141 -2.35 20.34 -0.27
C ALA A 141 -1.58 20.82 0.98
N ALA A 142 -0.73 19.96 1.56
CA ALA A 142 0.11 20.33 2.70
C ALA A 142 1.16 21.38 2.32
N ASN A 143 1.66 21.34 1.09
CA ASN A 143 2.66 22.27 0.58
C ASN A 143 2.18 23.73 0.48
N LEU A 144 0.87 23.98 0.43
CA LEU A 144 0.31 25.35 0.38
C LEU A 144 0.82 26.23 1.52
N SER A 145 1.13 25.63 2.69
CA SER A 145 1.68 26.33 3.85
C SER A 145 3.21 26.34 3.93
N LEU A 146 3.89 25.48 3.16
CA LEU A 146 5.34 25.29 3.22
C LEU A 146 6.09 26.01 2.10
N GLY A 147 5.43 26.27 0.97
CA GLY A 147 5.96 27.03 -0.16
C GLY A 147 7.12 26.37 -0.89
N LEU A 148 7.19 25.03 -0.92
CA LEU A 148 8.17 24.30 -1.71
C LEU A 148 7.77 24.31 -3.20
N ASP A 149 8.76 24.34 -4.09
CA ASP A 149 8.60 24.11 -5.52
C ASP A 149 8.62 22.60 -5.79
N LEU A 150 7.43 21.98 -5.90
CA LEU A 150 7.27 20.52 -6.04
C LEU A 150 7.30 20.10 -7.51
N HIS A 151 8.14 19.13 -7.84
CA HIS A 151 8.27 18.54 -9.17
C HIS A 151 7.91 17.04 -9.14
N PRO A 152 6.66 16.65 -9.49
CA PRO A 152 6.28 15.25 -9.55
C PRO A 152 7.07 14.48 -10.62
N LEU A 153 7.66 13.36 -10.22
CA LEU A 153 8.33 12.38 -11.08
C LEU A 153 7.46 11.12 -11.14
N GLY A 154 6.53 11.09 -12.08
CA GLY A 154 5.61 9.97 -12.24
C GLY A 154 6.29 8.75 -12.88
N LEU A 155 6.51 7.71 -12.10
CA LEU A 155 7.00 6.42 -12.59
C LEU A 155 5.89 5.69 -13.37
N GLN A 156 6.23 5.17 -14.54
CA GLN A 156 5.29 4.49 -15.43
C GLN A 156 5.67 3.02 -15.61
N ASN A 157 4.69 2.13 -15.54
CA ASN A 157 4.82 0.71 -15.90
C ASN A 157 6.02 -0.02 -15.24
N PRO A 158 5.80 -0.74 -14.12
CA PRO A 158 6.88 -1.52 -13.51
C PRO A 158 7.45 -2.58 -14.48
N PRO A 159 8.76 -2.89 -14.44
CA PRO A 159 9.74 -2.37 -13.48
C PRO A 159 10.12 -0.91 -13.78
N TYR A 160 10.21 -0.09 -12.71
CA TYR A 160 10.45 1.35 -12.84
C TYR A 160 11.88 1.68 -13.24
N ASP A 161 12.05 2.66 -14.12
CA ASP A 161 13.34 3.27 -14.49
C ASP A 161 13.69 4.40 -13.50
N PHE A 162 14.21 4.03 -12.33
CA PHE A 162 14.63 4.98 -11.30
C PHE A 162 15.80 5.85 -11.77
N GLU A 163 16.70 5.30 -12.58
CA GLU A 163 17.84 6.05 -13.10
C GLU A 163 17.38 7.22 -13.98
N ASN A 164 16.39 6.98 -14.84
CA ASN A 164 15.79 8.05 -15.62
C ASN A 164 15.07 9.07 -14.74
N ALA A 165 14.34 8.63 -13.72
CA ALA A 165 13.66 9.53 -12.78
C ALA A 165 14.67 10.45 -12.09
N PHE A 166 15.81 9.93 -11.62
CA PHE A 166 16.87 10.75 -11.01
C PHE A 166 17.52 11.70 -12.00
N ARG A 167 17.72 11.28 -13.26
CA ARG A 167 18.19 12.20 -14.31
C ARG A 167 17.22 13.37 -14.54
N VAL A 168 15.93 13.12 -14.51
CA VAL A 168 14.91 14.17 -14.62
C VAL A 168 14.94 15.09 -13.40
N ALA A 169 15.05 14.54 -12.18
CA ALA A 169 15.21 15.33 -10.94
C ALA A 169 16.43 16.28 -11.03
N MET A 170 17.57 15.78 -11.47
CA MET A 170 18.76 16.61 -11.64
C MET A 170 18.56 17.71 -12.69
N ARG A 171 17.91 17.42 -13.81
CA ARG A 171 17.62 18.43 -14.87
C ARG A 171 16.67 19.51 -14.37
N SER A 172 15.70 19.18 -13.52
CA SER A 172 14.81 20.14 -12.88
C SER A 172 15.49 20.92 -11.75
N ARG A 173 16.77 20.65 -11.47
CA ARG A 173 17.54 21.22 -10.36
C ARG A 173 16.88 20.96 -9.00
N ALA A 174 16.27 19.78 -8.82
CA ALA A 174 15.76 19.38 -7.54
C ALA A 174 16.92 19.28 -6.53
N GLU A 175 16.72 19.83 -5.36
CA GLU A 175 17.69 19.87 -4.27
C GLU A 175 17.51 18.69 -3.31
N ALA A 176 16.33 18.07 -3.37
CA ALA A 176 15.99 16.87 -2.62
C ALA A 176 14.90 16.06 -3.33
N ILE A 177 14.74 14.81 -2.90
CA ILE A 177 13.68 13.90 -3.38
C ILE A 177 12.82 13.49 -2.20
N PHE A 178 11.51 13.65 -2.33
CA PHE A 178 10.52 13.12 -1.41
C PHE A 178 9.84 11.91 -2.06
N VAL A 179 9.96 10.74 -1.43
CA VAL A 179 9.47 9.47 -1.99
C VAL A 179 8.10 9.15 -1.41
N LEU A 180 7.11 8.97 -2.28
CA LEU A 180 5.80 8.44 -1.92
C LEU A 180 5.84 6.91 -1.88
N GLU A 181 4.92 6.32 -1.11
CA GLU A 181 4.98 4.90 -0.78
C GLU A 181 3.98 4.08 -1.60
N SER A 182 4.51 3.21 -2.45
CA SER A 182 3.76 2.11 -3.07
C SER A 182 4.57 0.82 -3.00
N ALA A 183 3.91 -0.31 -3.19
CA ALA A 183 4.61 -1.59 -3.19
C ALA A 183 5.71 -1.68 -4.27
N PRO A 184 5.49 -1.24 -5.54
CA PRO A 184 6.55 -1.25 -6.54
C PRO A 184 7.72 -0.31 -6.21
N ILE A 185 7.47 0.90 -5.67
CA ILE A 185 8.52 1.82 -5.22
C ILE A 185 9.31 1.20 -4.07
N PHE A 186 8.62 0.61 -3.09
CA PHE A 186 9.29 -0.07 -1.97
C PHE A 186 10.16 -1.24 -2.43
N TRP A 187 9.74 -2.01 -3.42
CA TRP A 187 10.57 -3.09 -3.98
C TRP A 187 11.82 -2.57 -4.70
N GLY A 188 11.74 -1.38 -5.27
CA GLY A 188 12.90 -0.69 -5.89
C GLY A 188 13.81 0.05 -4.91
N ARG A 189 13.60 -0.04 -3.59
CA ARG A 189 14.31 0.76 -2.57
C ARG A 189 15.84 0.67 -2.63
N THR A 190 16.40 -0.47 -3.05
CA THR A 190 17.85 -0.64 -3.21
C THR A 190 18.42 0.10 -4.41
N GLN A 191 17.56 0.52 -5.36
CA GLN A 191 17.96 1.35 -6.50
C GLN A 191 17.75 2.84 -6.19
N ILE A 192 16.94 3.15 -5.16
CA ILE A 192 16.64 4.51 -4.71
C ILE A 192 17.70 4.98 -3.68
N ALA A 193 18.22 4.06 -2.86
CA ALA A 193 19.23 4.33 -1.83
C ALA A 193 20.63 4.33 -2.44
#